data_2aac5cb7a25ce27b469f961e89c4e3fe
#
_entry.id   2aac5cb7a25ce27b469f961e89c4e3fe
#
_cell.length_a   1.000
_cell.length_b   1.000
_cell.length_c   1.000
_cell.angle_alpha   90.00
_cell.angle_beta   90.00
_cell.angle_gamma   90.00
#
_symmetry.space_group_name_H-M   'P 1'
#
loop_
_entity.id
_entity.type
_entity.pdbx_description
1 polymer ?
#
loop_
_entity_poly.entity_id
_entity_poly.type
_entity_poly.pdbx_seq_one_letter_code
_entity_poly.pdbx_strand_id
1 'polypeptide(L)'
;MIKNLGKAALAASDIRETPVALFTELNQEFRFTLDAAATHQNARCKRYFTETGLYQFPRAHSLDDHCGLRGSWDGERVWCNPPFTELEAWTNKAWEEQANTHVIVMLVPANRTDQLWWQKNVAPYIKKPAFAVRWRDERDRFTIDGGKPILNAKGRVGSPSFACALLIWS
;
A
#
# COMPACT_ATOMS: atom_id res chain seq x y z
N MET A 1 34.08 11.46 0.18
CA MET A 1 33.88 10.10 0.75
C MET A 1 32.41 9.90 0.97
N ILE A 2 31.70 9.41 -0.05
CA ILE A 2 30.24 9.17 0.02
C ILE A 2 30.10 7.82 0.72
N LYS A 3 29.55 7.82 1.94
CA LYS A 3 29.18 6.60 2.66
C LYS A 3 28.08 5.91 1.86
N ASN A 4 28.37 4.73 1.31
CA ASN A 4 27.36 3.77 0.88
C ASN A 4 26.42 3.50 2.05
N LEU A 5 25.23 4.10 2.02
CA LEU A 5 24.10 3.63 2.80
C LEU A 5 23.70 2.28 2.19
N GLY A 6 24.18 1.22 2.81
CA GLY A 6 23.77 -0.13 2.46
C GLY A 6 22.24 -0.20 2.48
N LYS A 7 21.65 -0.75 1.41
CA LYS A 7 20.24 -1.13 1.37
C LYS A 7 19.95 -1.93 2.64
N ALA A 8 19.26 -1.34 3.59
CA ALA A 8 18.71 -2.11 4.70
C ALA A 8 17.80 -3.19 4.09
N ALA A 9 18.01 -4.45 4.45
CA ALA A 9 17.14 -5.52 4.01
C ALA A 9 15.72 -5.16 4.42
N LEU A 10 14.77 -5.16 3.46
CA LEU A 10 13.36 -4.91 3.74
C LEU A 10 12.89 -5.87 4.83
N ALA A 11 12.13 -5.35 5.79
CA ALA A 11 11.53 -6.20 6.81
C ALA A 11 10.61 -7.23 6.15
N ALA A 12 10.50 -8.42 6.72
CA ALA A 12 9.65 -9.49 6.17
C ALA A 12 8.17 -9.06 6.01
N SER A 13 7.73 -8.02 6.73
CA SER A 13 6.42 -7.39 6.59
C SER A 13 6.27 -6.57 5.32
N ASP A 14 7.37 -6.03 4.80
CA ASP A 14 7.35 -5.05 3.70
C ASP A 14 7.41 -5.71 2.31
N ILE A 15 7.75 -7.01 2.25
CA ILE A 15 7.74 -7.80 1.01
C ILE A 15 6.39 -8.48 0.73
N ARG A 16 5.36 -8.23 1.55
CA ARG A 16 4.05 -8.85 1.40
C ARG A 16 3.28 -8.24 0.26
N GLU A 17 2.90 -9.08 -0.68
CA GLU A 17 2.10 -8.71 -1.85
C GLU A 17 0.61 -8.81 -1.55
N THR A 18 -0.17 -7.88 -2.08
CA THR A 18 -1.63 -7.95 -2.03
C THR A 18 -2.13 -9.21 -2.76
N PRO A 19 -2.98 -10.06 -2.12
CA PRO A 19 -3.61 -11.17 -2.81
C PRO A 19 -4.41 -10.69 -4.02
N VAL A 20 -4.32 -11.39 -5.14
CA VAL A 20 -5.03 -11.03 -6.38
C VAL A 20 -6.54 -10.97 -6.14
N ALA A 21 -7.10 -11.92 -5.38
CA ALA A 21 -8.53 -11.96 -5.07
C ALA A 21 -9.00 -10.70 -4.33
N LEU A 22 -8.24 -10.26 -3.31
CA LEU A 22 -8.55 -9.03 -2.58
C LEU A 22 -8.51 -7.81 -3.50
N PHE A 23 -7.45 -7.67 -4.29
CA PHE A 23 -7.35 -6.55 -5.22
C PHE A 23 -8.50 -6.56 -6.24
N THR A 24 -8.85 -7.73 -6.79
CA THR A 24 -9.94 -7.86 -7.78
C THR A 24 -11.27 -7.43 -7.19
N GLU A 25 -11.60 -7.87 -5.97
CA GLU A 25 -12.79 -7.46 -5.22
C GLU A 25 -12.86 -5.94 -5.08
N LEU A 26 -11.81 -5.34 -4.55
CA LEU A 26 -11.76 -3.90 -4.32
C LEU A 26 -11.72 -3.10 -5.62
N ASN A 27 -11.08 -3.60 -6.67
CA ASN A 27 -11.01 -2.93 -7.95
C ASN A 27 -12.36 -2.89 -8.69
N GLN A 28 -13.27 -3.84 -8.42
CA GLN A 28 -14.66 -3.76 -8.91
C GLN A 28 -15.40 -2.56 -8.32
N GLU A 29 -15.15 -2.25 -7.05
CA GLU A 29 -15.75 -1.11 -6.35
C GLU A 29 -15.07 0.21 -6.71
N PHE A 30 -13.74 0.26 -6.56
CA PHE A 30 -12.98 1.51 -6.59
C PHE A 30 -12.38 1.85 -7.96
N ARG A 31 -12.22 0.89 -8.88
CA ARG A 31 -11.68 1.06 -10.23
C ARG A 31 -10.31 1.77 -10.24
N PHE A 32 -9.35 1.19 -9.56
CA PHE A 32 -8.02 1.76 -9.39
C PHE A 32 -7.30 2.01 -10.71
N THR A 33 -6.61 3.16 -10.77
CA THR A 33 -5.81 3.58 -11.93
C THR A 33 -4.32 3.63 -11.61
N LEU A 34 -3.97 3.80 -10.32
CA LEU A 34 -2.59 3.89 -9.83
C LEU A 34 -2.37 2.91 -8.67
N ASP A 35 -1.25 2.17 -8.71
CA ASP A 35 -0.70 1.45 -7.55
C ASP A 35 0.48 2.26 -7.00
N ALA A 36 0.30 2.85 -5.81
CA ALA A 36 1.25 3.83 -5.27
C ALA A 36 2.48 3.21 -4.62
N ALA A 37 2.45 1.91 -4.29
CA ALA A 37 3.50 1.23 -3.55
C ALA A 37 3.77 -0.17 -4.11
N ALA A 38 4.36 -0.27 -5.28
CA ALA A 38 4.57 -1.52 -6.00
C ALA A 38 6.04 -1.83 -6.30
N THR A 39 6.27 -3.03 -6.75
CA THR A 39 7.45 -3.47 -7.50
C THR A 39 7.00 -3.87 -8.91
N HIS A 40 7.95 -4.10 -9.81
CA HIS A 40 7.62 -4.61 -11.15
C HIS A 40 6.91 -5.97 -11.14
N GLN A 41 7.15 -6.80 -10.11
CA GLN A 41 6.56 -8.13 -10.01
C GLN A 41 5.16 -8.14 -9.37
N ASN A 42 4.88 -7.18 -8.47
CA ASN A 42 3.65 -7.19 -7.69
C ASN A 42 2.64 -6.09 -8.02
N ALA A 43 2.96 -5.21 -8.97
CA ALA A 43 2.09 -4.12 -9.39
C ALA A 43 0.69 -4.63 -9.79
N ARG A 44 -0.34 -4.00 -9.25
CA ARG A 44 -1.75 -4.35 -9.47
C ARG A 44 -2.43 -3.46 -10.52
N CYS A 45 -1.89 -2.28 -10.78
CA CYS A 45 -2.35 -1.35 -11.80
C CYS A 45 -1.37 -1.29 -12.97
N LYS A 46 -1.86 -0.84 -14.15
CA LYS A 46 -0.99 -0.58 -15.31
C LYS A 46 -0.04 0.60 -15.08
N ARG A 47 -0.44 1.54 -14.24
CA ARG A 47 0.36 2.67 -13.77
C ARG A 47 0.70 2.44 -12.30
N TYR A 48 1.96 2.51 -11.95
CA TYR A 48 2.41 2.22 -10.60
C TYR A 48 3.73 2.92 -10.26
N PHE A 49 3.93 3.23 -8.99
CA PHE A 49 5.19 3.69 -8.44
C PHE A 49 5.98 2.52 -7.86
N THR A 50 7.29 2.56 -8.10
CA THR A 50 8.28 1.74 -7.40
C THR A 50 9.13 2.64 -6.51
N GLU A 51 10.15 2.10 -5.85
CA GLU A 51 11.13 2.90 -5.10
C GLU A 51 11.89 3.90 -5.98
N THR A 52 11.99 3.64 -7.29
CA THR A 52 12.83 4.39 -8.23
C THR A 52 12.06 5.22 -9.24
N GLY A 53 10.74 5.16 -9.28
CA GLY A 53 9.99 5.97 -10.21
C GLY A 53 8.60 5.47 -10.57
N LEU A 54 7.93 6.22 -11.42
CA LEU A 54 6.61 5.92 -11.97
C LEU A 54 6.71 5.07 -13.25
N TYR A 55 5.92 4.04 -13.33
CA TYR A 55 5.83 3.16 -14.49
C TYR A 55 4.39 3.07 -15.02
N GLN A 56 4.27 2.95 -16.35
CA GLN A 56 2.98 2.75 -17.02
C GLN A 56 3.14 1.73 -18.14
N PHE A 57 2.46 0.61 -18.04
CA PHE A 57 2.42 -0.41 -19.12
C PHE A 57 1.52 0.06 -20.27
N PRO A 58 1.88 -0.14 -21.57
CA PRO A 58 3.08 -0.81 -22.08
C PRO A 58 4.30 0.09 -22.30
N ARG A 59 4.25 1.35 -21.93
CA ARG A 59 5.36 2.29 -22.10
C ARG A 59 6.02 2.53 -20.75
N ALA A 60 7.31 2.26 -20.66
CA ALA A 60 8.12 2.77 -19.57
C ALA A 60 8.13 4.30 -19.66
N HIS A 61 7.65 4.98 -18.65
CA HIS A 61 7.71 6.43 -18.56
C HIS A 61 8.59 6.87 -17.42
N SER A 62 9.43 7.82 -17.77
CA SER A 62 10.18 8.70 -16.91
C SER A 62 10.74 8.03 -15.66
N LEU A 63 12.03 7.80 -15.70
CA LEU A 63 12.86 7.67 -14.50
C LEU A 63 12.85 9.02 -13.77
N ASP A 64 11.68 9.49 -13.38
CA ASP A 64 11.62 10.50 -12.35
C ASP A 64 12.09 9.81 -11.07
N ASP A 65 13.09 10.34 -10.42
CA ASP A 65 13.66 9.85 -9.16
C ASP A 65 12.66 9.91 -7.99
N HIS A 66 11.36 9.74 -8.29
CA HIS A 66 10.26 9.90 -7.35
C HIS A 66 9.55 8.58 -7.12
N CYS A 67 9.73 8.02 -5.92
CA CYS A 67 8.87 6.94 -5.43
C CYS A 67 7.45 7.46 -5.13
N GLY A 68 6.51 6.55 -4.84
CA GLY A 68 5.13 6.91 -4.54
C GLY A 68 4.94 7.93 -3.42
N LEU A 69 5.89 8.02 -2.47
CA LEU A 69 5.88 9.05 -1.42
C LEU A 69 6.17 10.47 -1.93
N ARG A 70 6.86 10.61 -3.06
CA ARG A 70 7.25 11.91 -3.61
C ARG A 70 6.53 12.26 -4.90
N GLY A 71 6.10 11.25 -5.67
CA GLY A 71 5.34 11.45 -6.88
C GLY A 71 3.92 11.96 -6.62
N SER A 72 3.31 12.65 -7.59
CA SER A 72 1.92 13.10 -7.51
C SER A 72 0.93 11.96 -7.80
N TRP A 73 -0.17 11.95 -7.06
CA TRP A 73 -1.31 11.06 -7.29
C TRP A 73 -2.51 11.79 -7.91
N ASP A 74 -2.30 13.02 -8.40
CA ASP A 74 -3.34 13.89 -8.93
C ASP A 74 -4.18 13.22 -10.02
N GLY A 75 -5.51 13.33 -9.91
CA GLY A 75 -6.48 12.75 -10.84
C GLY A 75 -6.63 11.23 -10.80
N GLU A 76 -5.95 10.54 -9.89
CA GLU A 76 -5.92 9.08 -9.84
C GLU A 76 -6.96 8.49 -8.88
N ARG A 77 -7.22 7.19 -9.08
CA ARG A 77 -7.93 6.30 -8.16
C ARG A 77 -6.89 5.35 -7.58
N VAL A 78 -6.45 5.62 -6.37
CA VAL A 78 -5.20 5.08 -5.84
C VAL A 78 -5.44 3.82 -5.01
N TRP A 79 -4.73 2.75 -5.37
CA TRP A 79 -4.47 1.61 -4.51
C TRP A 79 -3.11 1.79 -3.83
N CYS A 80 -3.02 1.49 -2.53
CA CYS A 80 -1.77 1.53 -1.80
C CYS A 80 -1.69 0.38 -0.79
N ASN A 81 -0.72 -0.53 -0.97
CA ASN A 81 -0.30 -1.50 0.04
C ASN A 81 1.14 -1.14 0.46
N PRO A 82 1.31 -0.18 1.38
CA PRO A 82 2.61 0.39 1.68
C PRO A 82 3.47 -0.55 2.53
N PRO A 83 4.79 -0.33 2.60
CA PRO A 83 5.64 -0.93 3.62
C PRO A 83 5.08 -0.62 5.03
N PHE A 84 4.84 -1.67 5.83
CA PHE A 84 4.22 -1.50 7.16
C PHE A 84 5.16 -0.87 8.20
N THR A 85 6.44 -0.74 7.87
CA THR A 85 7.43 -0.01 8.67
C THR A 85 7.37 1.51 8.47
N GLU A 86 6.70 2.00 7.40
CA GLU A 86 6.66 3.41 7.02
C GLU A 86 5.24 4.01 6.99
N LEU A 87 4.30 3.42 7.73
CA LEU A 87 2.88 3.81 7.70
C LEU A 87 2.63 5.28 8.04
N GLU A 88 3.46 5.92 8.87
CA GLU A 88 3.33 7.35 9.17
C GLU A 88 3.56 8.20 7.90
N ALA A 89 4.61 7.92 7.15
CA ALA A 89 4.90 8.64 5.91
C ALA A 89 3.81 8.44 4.85
N TRP A 90 3.36 7.20 4.66
CA TRP A 90 2.34 6.87 3.67
C TRP A 90 0.95 7.44 4.01
N THR A 91 0.55 7.44 5.27
CA THR A 91 -0.70 8.05 5.69
C THR A 91 -0.66 9.57 5.62
N ASN A 92 0.48 10.21 5.93
CA ASN A 92 0.68 11.64 5.69
C ASN A 92 0.52 11.96 4.20
N LYS A 93 1.19 11.21 3.31
CA LYS A 93 1.08 11.37 1.86
C LYS A 93 -0.36 11.25 1.38
N ALA A 94 -1.14 10.28 1.87
CA ALA A 94 -2.54 10.15 1.50
C ALA A 94 -3.36 11.38 1.91
N TRP A 95 -3.11 11.96 3.09
CA TRP A 95 -3.76 13.21 3.51
C TRP A 95 -3.37 14.42 2.65
N GLU A 96 -2.13 14.48 2.17
CA GLU A 96 -1.67 15.54 1.26
C GLU A 96 -2.35 15.44 -0.11
N GLU A 97 -2.50 14.24 -0.65
CA GLU A 97 -3.00 13.99 -2.00
C GLU A 97 -4.53 13.90 -2.10
N GLN A 98 -5.24 13.69 -1.00
CA GLN A 98 -6.69 13.41 -1.01
C GLN A 98 -7.53 14.44 -1.76
N ALA A 99 -7.16 15.71 -1.69
CA ALA A 99 -7.93 16.79 -2.32
C ALA A 99 -7.86 16.77 -3.86
N ASN A 100 -6.84 16.13 -4.41
CA ASN A 100 -6.57 16.08 -5.85
C ASN A 100 -6.78 14.68 -6.45
N THR A 101 -7.12 13.69 -5.65
CA THR A 101 -7.42 12.32 -6.09
C THR A 101 -8.92 12.06 -6.12
N HIS A 102 -9.35 11.08 -6.90
CA HIS A 102 -10.75 10.66 -6.88
C HIS A 102 -11.07 9.75 -5.68
N VAL A 103 -10.13 8.91 -5.30
CA VAL A 103 -10.21 8.04 -4.13
C VAL A 103 -8.82 7.48 -3.82
N ILE A 104 -8.52 7.33 -2.54
CA ILE A 104 -7.34 6.59 -2.07
C ILE A 104 -7.82 5.46 -1.18
N VAL A 105 -7.36 4.22 -1.45
CA VAL A 105 -7.60 3.06 -0.60
C VAL A 105 -6.27 2.48 -0.19
N MET A 106 -6.00 2.46 1.12
CA MET A 106 -4.74 1.98 1.69
C MET A 106 -4.99 0.78 2.58
N LEU A 107 -4.25 -0.31 2.35
CA LEU A 107 -4.28 -1.51 3.19
C LEU A 107 -3.29 -1.37 4.34
N VAL A 108 -3.77 -1.52 5.56
CA VAL A 108 -2.95 -1.40 6.78
C VAL A 108 -3.24 -2.53 7.77
N PRO A 109 -2.28 -2.87 8.67
CA PRO A 109 -2.53 -3.83 9.73
C PRO A 109 -3.50 -3.25 10.77
N ALA A 110 -4.54 -4.00 11.11
CA ALA A 110 -5.60 -3.57 12.02
C ALA A 110 -5.22 -3.67 13.52
N ASN A 111 -4.13 -4.35 13.84
CA ASN A 111 -3.67 -4.59 15.21
C ASN A 111 -2.63 -3.56 15.72
N ARG A 112 -2.50 -2.40 15.05
CA ARG A 112 -1.51 -1.36 15.39
C ARG A 112 -2.14 -0.01 15.69
N THR A 113 -3.33 -0.05 16.29
CA THR A 113 -4.10 1.16 16.61
C THR A 113 -3.50 1.97 17.77
N ASP A 114 -2.61 1.38 18.55
CA ASP A 114 -1.81 2.02 19.60
C ASP A 114 -0.61 2.80 19.07
N GLN A 115 -0.21 2.59 17.83
CA GLN A 115 0.95 3.25 17.23
C GLN A 115 0.67 4.70 16.87
N LEU A 116 1.76 5.50 16.86
CA LEU A 116 1.71 6.94 16.66
C LEU A 116 1.05 7.36 15.33
N TRP A 117 1.36 6.64 14.23
CA TRP A 117 0.75 6.91 12.92
C TRP A 117 -0.77 6.77 12.95
N TRP A 118 -1.31 5.76 13.68
CA TRP A 118 -2.75 5.60 13.82
C TRP A 118 -3.35 6.72 14.64
N GLN A 119 -2.73 7.03 15.78
CA GLN A 119 -3.22 8.09 16.70
C GLN A 119 -3.19 9.48 16.07
N LYS A 120 -2.23 9.76 15.20
CA LYS A 120 -2.12 11.05 14.50
C LYS A 120 -2.95 11.12 13.23
N ASN A 121 -2.90 10.08 12.39
CA ASN A 121 -3.35 10.16 11.00
C ASN A 121 -4.65 9.41 10.73
N VAL A 122 -5.17 8.63 11.67
CA VAL A 122 -6.40 7.85 11.52
C VAL A 122 -7.43 8.21 12.58
N ALA A 123 -7.12 7.99 13.85
CA ALA A 123 -8.08 8.11 14.95
C ALA A 123 -8.82 9.47 14.98
N PRO A 124 -8.18 10.64 14.78
CA PRO A 124 -8.86 11.94 14.81
C PRO A 124 -9.83 12.15 13.65
N TYR A 125 -9.73 11.34 12.60
CA TYR A 125 -10.45 11.54 11.34
C TYR A 125 -11.57 10.53 11.08
N ILE A 126 -11.73 9.50 11.89
CA ILE A 126 -12.72 8.41 11.69
C ILE A 126 -14.16 8.93 11.50
N LYS A 127 -14.48 10.11 12.06
CA LYS A 127 -15.80 10.72 11.94
C LYS A 127 -15.93 11.76 10.81
N LYS A 128 -14.87 11.98 10.02
CA LYS A 128 -14.94 12.94 8.90
C LYS A 128 -15.67 12.32 7.70
N PRO A 129 -16.53 13.07 7.00
CA PRO A 129 -17.32 12.54 5.89
C PRO A 129 -16.50 11.97 4.73
N ALA A 130 -15.32 12.55 4.47
CA ALA A 130 -14.44 12.16 3.37
C ALA A 130 -13.41 11.10 3.77
N PHE A 131 -13.58 10.45 4.92
CA PHE A 131 -12.65 9.44 5.42
C PHE A 131 -13.39 8.27 6.08
N ALA A 132 -13.06 7.05 5.70
CA ALA A 132 -13.62 5.85 6.28
C ALA A 132 -12.54 4.83 6.65
N VAL A 133 -12.79 4.07 7.71
CA VAL A 133 -12.03 2.87 8.07
C VAL A 133 -12.94 1.68 7.85
N ARG A 134 -12.58 0.80 6.91
CA ARG A 134 -13.29 -0.45 6.65
C ARG A 134 -12.47 -1.60 7.21
N TRP A 135 -12.98 -2.24 8.24
CA TRP A 135 -12.35 -3.42 8.83
C TRP A 135 -12.56 -4.63 7.92
N ARG A 136 -11.54 -5.46 7.78
CA ARG A 136 -11.64 -6.72 7.05
C ARG A 136 -12.05 -7.83 8.03
N ASP A 137 -13.10 -8.55 7.70
CA ASP A 137 -13.62 -9.66 8.52
C ASP A 137 -12.72 -10.89 8.47
N GLU A 138 -11.96 -11.04 7.37
CA GLU A 138 -11.05 -12.16 7.16
C GLU A 138 -9.59 -11.69 7.23
N ARG A 139 -8.69 -12.65 7.54
CA ARG A 139 -7.26 -12.42 7.46
C ARG A 139 -6.80 -12.61 6.02
N ASP A 140 -6.44 -11.52 5.37
CA ASP A 140 -5.92 -11.54 4.01
C ASP A 140 -4.62 -12.36 3.95
N ARG A 141 -4.57 -13.34 3.06
CA ARG A 141 -3.40 -14.19 2.87
C ARG A 141 -2.46 -13.53 1.88
N PHE A 142 -1.56 -12.72 2.38
CA PHE A 142 -0.51 -12.12 1.57
C PHE A 142 0.34 -13.17 0.85
N THR A 143 0.89 -12.77 -0.28
CA THR A 143 1.83 -13.56 -1.08
C THR A 143 3.21 -12.88 -1.11
N ILE A 144 4.19 -13.56 -1.68
CA ILE A 144 5.54 -13.07 -1.94
C ILE A 144 6.00 -13.56 -3.31
N ASP A 145 7.04 -12.97 -3.86
CA ASP A 145 7.72 -13.42 -5.08
C ASP A 145 6.77 -13.74 -6.26
N GLY A 146 5.86 -12.83 -6.58
CA GLY A 146 4.93 -13.01 -7.70
C GLY A 146 3.77 -13.96 -7.40
N GLY A 147 3.26 -13.95 -6.19
CA GLY A 147 2.07 -14.69 -5.80
C GLY A 147 2.33 -16.02 -5.08
N LYS A 148 3.56 -16.31 -4.70
CA LYS A 148 3.85 -17.50 -3.90
C LYS A 148 3.27 -17.38 -2.49
N PRO A 149 2.70 -18.46 -1.92
CA PRO A 149 2.18 -18.43 -0.57
C PRO A 149 3.30 -18.28 0.48
N ILE A 150 3.04 -17.51 1.51
CA ILE A 150 3.94 -17.44 2.67
C ILE A 150 3.74 -18.71 3.51
N LEU A 151 4.80 -19.48 3.68
CA LEU A 151 4.77 -20.70 4.48
C LEU A 151 5.21 -20.42 5.92
N ASN A 152 4.58 -21.10 6.88
CA ASN A 152 5.02 -21.12 8.26
C ASN A 152 6.20 -22.07 8.46
N ALA A 153 6.77 -22.13 9.68
CA ALA A 153 7.91 -22.99 10.01
C ALA A 153 7.65 -24.50 9.78
N LYS A 154 6.38 -24.90 9.64
CA LYS A 154 5.98 -26.29 9.35
C LYS A 154 5.72 -26.53 7.85
N GLY A 155 6.08 -25.58 6.96
CA GLY A 155 5.87 -25.70 5.51
C GLY A 155 4.40 -25.60 5.07
N ARG A 156 3.48 -25.16 5.93
CA ARG A 156 2.06 -24.95 5.60
C ARG A 156 1.79 -23.51 5.26
N VAL A 157 0.82 -23.24 4.37
CA VAL A 157 0.39 -21.89 4.06
C VAL A 157 -0.04 -21.19 5.36
N GLY A 158 0.71 -20.13 5.72
CA GLY A 158 0.45 -19.36 6.92
C GLY A 158 -0.69 -18.36 6.69
N SER A 159 -1.48 -18.11 7.73
CA SER A 159 -2.31 -16.91 7.81
C SER A 159 -1.51 -15.82 8.53
N PRO A 160 -1.64 -14.55 8.17
CA PRO A 160 -1.04 -13.47 8.96
C PRO A 160 -1.58 -13.51 10.39
N SER A 161 -0.75 -13.13 11.36
CA SER A 161 -1.12 -13.08 12.78
C SER A 161 -2.08 -11.91 13.10
N PHE A 162 -2.42 -11.10 12.10
CA PHE A 162 -3.26 -9.91 12.26
C PHE A 162 -4.28 -9.80 11.13
N ALA A 163 -5.39 -9.15 11.40
CA ALA A 163 -6.33 -8.68 10.39
C ALA A 163 -5.85 -7.37 9.77
N CYS A 164 -6.40 -7.01 8.63
CA CYS A 164 -6.16 -5.74 7.97
C CYS A 164 -7.37 -4.81 8.08
N ALA A 165 -7.13 -3.53 7.84
CA ALA A 165 -8.15 -2.53 7.62
C ALA A 165 -7.85 -1.76 6.33
N LEU A 166 -8.89 -1.23 5.71
CA LEU A 166 -8.77 -0.31 4.58
C LEU A 166 -9.01 1.10 5.10
N LEU A 167 -8.06 1.99 4.86
CA LEU A 167 -8.24 3.42 5.03
C LEU A 167 -8.69 3.98 3.69
N ILE A 168 -9.79 4.72 3.66
CA ILE A 168 -10.43 5.20 2.43
C ILE A 168 -10.62 6.71 2.54
N TRP A 169 -10.00 7.46 1.64
CA TRP A 169 -10.22 8.88 1.41
C TRP A 169 -11.03 9.04 0.11
N SER A 170 -12.16 9.79 0.16
CA SER A 170 -13.08 9.96 -0.98
C SER A 170 -13.70 11.34 -1.03
#